data_1193b176c76f0891bcfe4ceb5e3ebba9
#
_entry.id   1193b176c76f0891bcfe4ceb5e3ebba9
#
_cell.length_a   1.000
_cell.length_b   1.000
_cell.length_c   1.000
_cell.angle_alpha   90.00
_cell.angle_beta   90.00
_cell.angle_gamma   90.00
#
_symmetry.space_group_name_H-M   'P 1'
#
loop_
_entity.id
_entity.type
_entity.pdbx_description
1 polymer ?
#
loop_
_entity_poly.entity_id
_entity_poly.type
_entity_poly.pdbx_seq_one_letter_code
_entity_poly.pdbx_strand_id
1 'polypeptide(L)'
;MKKTIPVTLLITLLSYSIACTAQTDHQKIDKYFTNHYEKAKIIGLQVASIGDGELVWQGSYGEKENLSGDMVNDSTLFLMASCTKPVTSLGIMKLYDQGRLDLDDAINDYLSFEVSNPNFPEEKITFRMLLCHTSSLRDNWEVYDSLYTLPEGGDSPLELQLYVKEYFTEGGEFYSPEDNFAKEAPGMSYSYCNMGYALLGVLLEQISDRSFSEYMQKEIFKPLDMKNSYWFLKEIPHKNIARPHEVVPVTGPHVLNHYGYPSFPDGQLRTTAADYAQVLKLMINRGKVNETTFLKEETIEEYLEIQYPDIAKYQALTWNYNELDAFLYKVVAPRYLFMRKLPGHSGYDPGAETFVTFDPKKKTGIIIFLNSEIIQIKGVRIYHQMIKKLFKEAKKAS
;
A
#
# COMPACT_ATOMS: atom_id res chain seq x y z
N MET A 1 -64.21 -7.42 15.25
CA MET A 1 -63.49 -6.75 14.14
C MET A 1 -61.99 -6.80 14.42
N LYS A 2 -61.25 -7.70 13.76
CA LYS A 2 -59.79 -7.77 13.85
C LYS A 2 -59.25 -6.72 12.89
N LYS A 3 -58.55 -5.67 13.43
CA LYS A 3 -57.87 -4.67 12.60
C LYS A 3 -56.58 -5.31 12.04
N THR A 4 -56.57 -5.64 10.77
CA THR A 4 -55.39 -6.04 10.03
C THR A 4 -54.54 -4.79 9.75
N ILE A 5 -53.33 -4.74 10.32
CA ILE A 5 -52.34 -3.72 9.98
C ILE A 5 -51.89 -4.02 8.54
N PRO A 6 -51.93 -3.08 7.63
CA PRO A 6 -51.48 -3.31 6.25
C PRO A 6 -50.00 -3.65 6.20
N VAL A 7 -49.61 -4.69 5.47
CA VAL A 7 -48.23 -5.19 5.30
C VAL A 7 -47.25 -4.08 4.83
N THR A 8 -47.75 -3.12 4.05
CA THR A 8 -47.02 -1.95 3.59
C THR A 8 -46.52 -1.05 4.75
N LEU A 9 -47.33 -0.91 5.83
CA LEU A 9 -46.93 -0.08 6.98
C LEU A 9 -45.87 -0.78 7.83
N LEU A 10 -45.86 -2.12 7.85
CA LEU A 10 -44.83 -2.90 8.57
C LEU A 10 -43.50 -2.85 7.86
N ILE A 11 -43.46 -2.86 6.51
CA ILE A 11 -42.22 -2.76 5.70
C ILE A 11 -41.64 -1.39 5.83
N THR A 12 -42.42 -0.29 5.81
CA THR A 12 -41.92 1.08 6.00
C THR A 12 -41.42 1.33 7.42
N LEU A 13 -42.02 0.73 8.46
CA LEU A 13 -41.51 0.85 9.82
C LEU A 13 -40.20 0.06 10.04
N LEU A 14 -40.08 -1.12 9.41
CA LEU A 14 -38.83 -1.89 9.46
C LEU A 14 -37.67 -1.17 8.73
N SER A 15 -37.93 -0.64 7.54
CA SER A 15 -36.90 0.13 6.78
C SER A 15 -36.49 1.40 7.52
N TYR A 16 -37.41 2.09 8.17
CA TYR A 16 -37.09 3.29 8.97
C TYR A 16 -36.31 2.96 10.24
N SER A 17 -36.59 1.83 10.91
CA SER A 17 -35.83 1.38 12.09
C SER A 17 -34.40 0.93 11.71
N ILE A 18 -34.22 0.24 10.58
CA ILE A 18 -32.91 -0.17 10.08
C ILE A 18 -32.07 1.06 9.68
N ALA A 19 -32.64 2.03 8.98
CA ALA A 19 -31.96 3.27 8.62
C ALA A 19 -31.55 4.09 9.86
N CYS A 20 -32.40 4.17 10.87
CA CYS A 20 -32.13 4.91 12.11
C CYS A 20 -31.03 4.23 12.95
N THR A 21 -30.99 2.89 13.00
CA THR A 21 -29.92 2.15 13.69
C THR A 21 -28.57 2.26 12.96
N ALA A 22 -28.55 2.19 11.64
CA ALA A 22 -27.34 2.39 10.84
C ALA A 22 -26.77 3.80 11.04
N GLN A 23 -27.60 4.84 11.00
CA GLN A 23 -27.18 6.22 11.21
C GLN A 23 -26.60 6.47 12.61
N THR A 24 -27.18 5.87 13.65
CA THR A 24 -26.65 5.98 15.02
C THR A 24 -25.33 5.23 15.21
N ASP A 25 -25.09 4.14 14.50
CA ASP A 25 -23.82 3.41 14.55
C ASP A 25 -22.71 4.18 13.80
N HIS A 26 -22.98 4.81 12.65
CA HIS A 26 -22.04 5.68 11.97
C HIS A 26 -21.60 6.85 12.85
N GLN A 27 -22.52 7.55 13.50
CA GLN A 27 -22.19 8.65 14.42
C GLN A 27 -21.29 8.21 15.59
N LYS A 28 -21.48 6.99 16.12
CA LYS A 28 -20.64 6.46 17.19
C LYS A 28 -19.21 6.16 16.70
N ILE A 29 -19.09 5.65 15.47
CA ILE A 29 -17.77 5.37 14.86
C ILE A 29 -17.04 6.68 14.60
N ASP A 30 -17.70 7.67 13.99
CA ASP A 30 -17.13 8.99 13.71
C ASP A 30 -16.63 9.67 14.99
N LYS A 31 -17.45 9.69 16.04
CA LYS A 31 -17.05 10.21 17.35
C LYS A 31 -15.85 9.46 17.95
N TYR A 32 -15.77 8.14 17.72
CA TYR A 32 -14.63 7.35 18.18
C TYR A 32 -13.35 7.80 17.47
N PHE A 33 -13.35 7.87 16.13
CA PHE A 33 -12.16 8.25 15.36
C PHE A 33 -11.78 9.71 15.60
N THR A 34 -12.74 10.64 15.67
CA THR A 34 -12.49 12.04 16.02
C THR A 34 -11.73 12.15 17.36
N ASN A 35 -12.22 11.49 18.40
CA ASN A 35 -11.56 11.52 19.70
C ASN A 35 -10.17 10.85 19.74
N HIS A 36 -9.91 9.91 18.80
CA HIS A 36 -8.67 9.14 18.80
C HIS A 36 -7.57 9.81 17.99
N TYR A 37 -7.88 10.38 16.80
CA TYR A 37 -6.86 11.07 16.02
C TYR A 37 -6.35 12.32 16.74
N GLU A 38 -7.25 13.09 17.40
CA GLU A 38 -6.86 14.24 18.22
C GLU A 38 -5.93 13.85 19.38
N LYS A 39 -6.29 12.78 20.12
CA LYS A 39 -5.46 12.27 21.23
C LYS A 39 -4.11 11.70 20.80
N ALA A 40 -4.02 11.17 19.59
CA ALA A 40 -2.80 10.68 18.98
C ALA A 40 -1.96 11.79 18.34
N LYS A 41 -2.52 13.01 18.23
CA LYS A 41 -1.93 14.16 17.53
C LYS A 41 -1.64 13.87 16.05
N ILE A 42 -2.49 13.09 15.41
CA ILE A 42 -2.50 12.85 13.98
C ILE A 42 -3.05 14.11 13.31
N ILE A 43 -2.44 14.56 12.23
CA ILE A 43 -2.86 15.77 11.51
C ILE A 43 -4.05 15.45 10.61
N GLY A 44 -3.90 14.52 9.70
CA GLY A 44 -4.95 14.05 8.80
C GLY A 44 -4.97 12.54 8.70
N LEU A 45 -6.16 11.99 8.56
CA LEU A 45 -6.41 10.55 8.61
C LEU A 45 -7.49 10.16 7.62
N GLN A 46 -7.25 9.12 6.82
CA GLN A 46 -8.30 8.33 6.17
C GLN A 46 -8.26 6.89 6.67
N VAL A 47 -9.43 6.32 6.89
CA VAL A 47 -9.60 4.94 7.34
C VAL A 47 -10.74 4.26 6.59
N ALA A 48 -10.63 2.95 6.40
CA ALA A 48 -11.71 2.17 5.81
C ALA A 48 -11.77 0.77 6.42
N SER A 49 -12.98 0.19 6.40
CA SER A 49 -13.26 -1.19 6.79
C SER A 49 -13.97 -1.93 5.67
N ILE A 50 -13.48 -3.13 5.36
CA ILE A 50 -14.07 -4.05 4.40
C ILE A 50 -14.67 -5.21 5.18
N GLY A 51 -15.93 -5.51 4.92
CA GLY A 51 -16.67 -6.63 5.50
C GLY A 51 -17.43 -7.38 4.42
N ASP A 52 -17.44 -8.72 4.49
CA ASP A 52 -17.98 -9.61 3.46
C ASP A 52 -17.48 -9.30 2.02
N GLY A 53 -16.22 -8.83 1.92
CA GLY A 53 -15.59 -8.49 0.64
C GLY A 53 -16.03 -7.14 0.06
N GLU A 54 -16.80 -6.33 0.78
CA GLU A 54 -17.25 -5.01 0.36
C GLU A 54 -16.79 -3.88 1.30
N LEU A 55 -16.63 -2.67 0.77
CA LEU A 55 -16.36 -1.47 1.57
C LEU A 55 -17.61 -1.14 2.39
N VAL A 56 -17.56 -1.40 3.70
CA VAL A 56 -18.73 -1.23 4.59
C VAL A 56 -18.72 0.09 5.36
N TRP A 57 -17.57 0.69 5.49
CA TRP A 57 -17.42 1.99 6.15
C TRP A 57 -16.09 2.64 5.80
N GLN A 58 -16.09 3.97 5.68
CA GLN A 58 -14.90 4.81 5.57
C GLN A 58 -15.08 6.08 6.40
N GLY A 59 -13.97 6.70 6.79
CA GLY A 59 -13.96 7.97 7.51
C GLY A 59 -12.73 8.80 7.20
N SER A 60 -12.93 10.11 7.19
CA SER A 60 -11.91 11.12 6.89
C SER A 60 -11.89 12.16 8.01
N TYR A 61 -10.74 12.41 8.61
CA TYR A 61 -10.62 13.24 9.81
C TYR A 61 -9.37 14.11 9.76
N GLY A 62 -9.43 15.25 10.46
CA GLY A 62 -8.30 16.17 10.59
C GLY A 62 -8.07 17.01 9.35
N GLU A 63 -6.87 17.55 9.22
CA GLU A 63 -6.52 18.54 8.22
C GLU A 63 -5.56 18.00 7.16
N LYS A 64 -5.66 18.52 5.94
CA LYS A 64 -4.70 18.21 4.86
C LYS A 64 -3.32 18.82 5.13
N GLU A 65 -3.30 19.95 5.79
CA GLU A 65 -2.11 20.65 6.27
C GLU A 65 -2.37 21.20 7.66
N ASN A 66 -1.43 21.03 8.57
CA ASN A 66 -1.56 21.42 9.97
C ASN A 66 -1.91 22.90 10.12
N LEU A 67 -2.95 23.19 10.91
CA LEU A 67 -3.47 24.54 11.18
C LEU A 67 -3.96 25.32 9.96
N SER A 68 -4.22 24.66 8.85
CA SER A 68 -4.73 25.31 7.64
C SER A 68 -6.24 25.54 7.66
N GLY A 69 -6.97 24.76 8.44
CA GLY A 69 -8.44 24.69 8.39
C GLY A 69 -8.97 23.94 7.16
N ASP A 70 -8.10 23.42 6.29
CA ASP A 70 -8.48 22.65 5.10
C ASP A 70 -8.62 21.16 5.46
N MET A 71 -9.88 20.73 5.61
CA MET A 71 -10.18 19.41 6.16
C MET A 71 -9.97 18.29 5.15
N VAL A 72 -9.47 17.15 5.65
CA VAL A 72 -9.47 15.88 4.91
C VAL A 72 -10.90 15.45 4.63
N ASN A 73 -11.13 14.96 3.41
CA ASN A 73 -12.40 14.36 2.97
C ASN A 73 -12.16 13.07 2.19
N ASP A 74 -13.21 12.36 1.81
CA ASP A 74 -13.11 11.03 1.19
C ASP A 74 -12.41 11.01 -0.17
N SER A 75 -12.30 12.15 -0.84
CA SER A 75 -11.55 12.32 -2.10
C SER A 75 -10.14 12.92 -1.91
N THR A 76 -9.69 13.15 -0.68
CA THR A 76 -8.33 13.61 -0.40
C THR A 76 -7.33 12.51 -0.69
N LEU A 77 -6.32 12.82 -1.50
CA LEU A 77 -5.24 11.90 -1.83
C LEU A 77 -4.19 11.86 -0.72
N PHE A 78 -3.73 10.67 -0.38
CA PHE A 78 -2.62 10.44 0.53
C PHE A 78 -1.45 9.79 -0.20
N LEU A 79 -0.23 10.09 0.19
CA LEU A 79 0.97 9.38 -0.25
C LEU A 79 1.01 8.00 0.43
N MET A 80 1.17 6.94 -0.36
CA MET A 80 1.06 5.57 0.12
C MET A 80 2.34 5.02 0.72
N ALA A 81 3.49 5.64 0.46
CA ALA A 81 4.77 5.05 0.82
C ALA A 81 4.82 3.58 0.36
N SER A 82 5.41 2.67 1.11
CA SER A 82 5.53 1.26 0.70
C SER A 82 4.21 0.50 0.54
N CYS A 83 3.05 1.03 0.96
CA CYS A 83 1.76 0.48 0.53
C CYS A 83 1.50 0.67 -0.99
N THR A 84 2.39 1.33 -1.72
CA THR A 84 2.47 1.34 -3.19
C THR A 84 2.85 -0.01 -3.77
N LYS A 85 3.75 -0.76 -3.10
CA LYS A 85 4.31 -2.03 -3.61
C LYS A 85 3.25 -3.08 -3.96
N PRO A 86 2.20 -3.31 -3.17
CA PRO A 86 1.10 -4.19 -3.57
C PRO A 86 0.39 -3.77 -4.85
N VAL A 87 0.32 -2.46 -5.12
CA VAL A 87 -0.30 -1.95 -6.35
C VAL A 87 0.63 -2.14 -7.55
N THR A 88 1.92 -1.87 -7.40
CA THR A 88 2.95 -2.14 -8.42
C THR A 88 3.02 -3.61 -8.77
N SER A 89 3.09 -4.47 -7.76
CA SER A 89 3.12 -5.92 -7.96
C SER A 89 1.86 -6.47 -8.64
N LEU A 90 0.69 -5.83 -8.41
CA LEU A 90 -0.54 -6.19 -9.12
C LEU A 90 -0.39 -6.02 -10.64
N GLY A 91 0.38 -5.02 -11.11
CA GLY A 91 0.73 -4.86 -12.51
C GLY A 91 1.54 -6.04 -13.06
N ILE A 92 2.53 -6.51 -12.32
CA ILE A 92 3.35 -7.69 -12.65
C ILE A 92 2.48 -8.96 -12.63
N MET A 93 1.68 -9.15 -11.57
CA MET A 93 0.78 -10.31 -11.47
C MET A 93 -0.27 -10.35 -12.58
N LYS A 94 -0.67 -9.19 -13.12
CA LYS A 94 -1.54 -9.12 -14.30
C LYS A 94 -0.86 -9.61 -15.56
N LEU A 95 0.42 -9.27 -15.77
CA LEU A 95 1.22 -9.79 -16.89
C LEU A 95 1.46 -11.30 -16.74
N TYR A 96 1.73 -11.78 -15.55
CA TYR A 96 1.83 -13.21 -15.21
C TYR A 96 0.53 -13.96 -15.52
N ASP A 97 -0.62 -13.45 -15.06
CA ASP A 97 -1.95 -14.03 -15.30
C ASP A 97 -2.30 -14.13 -16.81
N GLN A 98 -1.75 -13.19 -17.61
CA GLN A 98 -1.88 -13.17 -19.06
C GLN A 98 -0.87 -14.08 -19.77
N GLY A 99 0.05 -14.74 -19.07
CA GLY A 99 1.11 -15.59 -19.62
C GLY A 99 2.18 -14.81 -20.39
N ARG A 100 2.40 -13.53 -20.05
CA ARG A 100 3.41 -12.67 -20.67
C ARG A 100 4.78 -12.76 -20.01
N LEU A 101 4.85 -13.37 -18.85
CA LEU A 101 6.05 -13.74 -18.10
C LEU A 101 5.76 -14.95 -17.23
N ASP A 102 6.78 -15.68 -16.80
CA ASP A 102 6.75 -16.60 -15.68
C ASP A 102 7.46 -15.96 -14.47
N LEU A 103 6.98 -16.26 -13.26
CA LEU A 103 7.61 -15.72 -12.03
C LEU A 103 9.05 -16.19 -11.84
N ASP A 104 9.42 -17.32 -12.43
CA ASP A 104 10.76 -17.91 -12.37
C ASP A 104 11.63 -17.62 -13.60
N ASP A 105 11.14 -16.80 -14.54
CA ASP A 105 11.94 -16.30 -15.65
C ASP A 105 13.09 -15.42 -15.14
N ALA A 106 14.22 -15.45 -15.83
CA ALA A 106 15.31 -14.52 -15.60
C ALA A 106 14.90 -13.11 -16.06
N ILE A 107 15.03 -12.11 -15.18
CA ILE A 107 14.63 -10.73 -15.51
C ILE A 107 15.42 -10.17 -16.70
N ASN A 108 16.67 -10.63 -16.90
CA ASN A 108 17.52 -10.21 -18.01
C ASN A 108 16.99 -10.63 -19.38
N ASP A 109 16.08 -11.61 -19.46
CA ASP A 109 15.41 -11.98 -20.72
C ASP A 109 14.43 -10.90 -21.21
N TYR A 110 14.08 -9.95 -20.32
CA TYR A 110 13.13 -8.86 -20.56
C TYR A 110 13.74 -7.46 -20.51
N LEU A 111 15.00 -7.34 -20.06
CA LEU A 111 15.67 -6.05 -19.91
C LEU A 111 16.54 -5.71 -21.12
N SER A 112 16.64 -4.42 -21.43
CA SER A 112 17.56 -3.90 -22.45
C SER A 112 18.99 -3.67 -21.93
N PHE A 113 19.25 -3.95 -20.64
CA PHE A 113 20.54 -3.88 -19.95
C PHE A 113 20.63 -5.02 -18.94
N GLU A 114 21.83 -5.40 -18.57
CA GLU A 114 22.06 -6.50 -17.63
C GLU A 114 21.98 -6.05 -16.17
N VAL A 115 21.31 -6.87 -15.33
CA VAL A 115 21.31 -6.75 -13.88
C VAL A 115 21.72 -8.08 -13.28
N SER A 116 22.91 -8.11 -12.67
CA SER A 116 23.46 -9.29 -11.99
C SER A 116 24.18 -8.87 -10.73
N ASN A 117 24.16 -9.73 -9.69
CA ASN A 117 25.00 -9.50 -8.52
C ASN A 117 26.47 -9.79 -8.88
N PRO A 118 27.38 -8.83 -8.78
CA PRO A 118 28.78 -9.03 -9.19
C PRO A 118 29.52 -10.12 -8.40
N ASN A 119 29.01 -10.49 -7.21
CA ASN A 119 29.55 -11.64 -6.45
C ASN A 119 29.06 -13.00 -6.96
N PHE A 120 27.98 -13.02 -7.76
CA PHE A 120 27.31 -14.22 -8.30
C PHE A 120 26.82 -13.93 -9.72
N PRO A 121 27.71 -13.62 -10.68
CA PRO A 121 27.30 -13.14 -12.00
C PRO A 121 26.54 -14.18 -12.85
N GLU A 122 26.73 -15.47 -12.55
CA GLU A 122 26.05 -16.57 -13.27
C GLU A 122 24.67 -16.91 -12.67
N GLU A 123 24.35 -16.36 -11.49
CA GLU A 123 23.07 -16.65 -10.82
C GLU A 123 21.97 -15.71 -11.32
N LYS A 124 20.90 -16.29 -11.82
CA LYS A 124 19.76 -15.50 -12.29
C LYS A 124 18.98 -14.85 -11.16
N ILE A 125 18.51 -13.62 -11.41
CA ILE A 125 17.48 -12.95 -10.61
C ILE A 125 16.14 -13.16 -11.32
N THR A 126 15.07 -13.47 -10.55
CA THR A 126 13.75 -13.74 -11.09
C THR A 126 12.71 -12.75 -10.57
N PHE A 127 11.54 -12.66 -11.23
CA PHE A 127 10.41 -11.86 -10.76
C PHE A 127 9.96 -12.27 -9.35
N ARG A 128 9.90 -13.59 -9.08
CA ARG A 128 9.59 -14.14 -7.76
C ARG A 128 10.52 -13.59 -6.68
N MET A 129 11.81 -13.57 -6.95
CA MET A 129 12.83 -13.07 -6.03
C MET A 129 12.66 -11.56 -5.77
N LEU A 130 12.37 -10.76 -6.80
CA LEU A 130 12.10 -9.32 -6.63
C LEU A 130 10.86 -9.08 -5.77
N LEU A 131 9.75 -9.76 -6.07
CA LEU A 131 8.48 -9.64 -5.34
C LEU A 131 8.59 -10.09 -3.88
N CYS A 132 9.51 -11.01 -3.57
CA CYS A 132 9.74 -11.55 -2.22
C CYS A 132 10.90 -10.91 -1.47
N HIS A 133 11.60 -9.93 -2.06
CA HIS A 133 12.80 -9.33 -1.47
C HIS A 133 13.92 -10.35 -1.19
N THR A 134 14.11 -11.30 -2.10
CA THR A 134 15.15 -12.33 -2.02
C THR A 134 16.12 -12.29 -3.21
N SER A 135 16.11 -11.20 -3.98
CA SER A 135 16.85 -11.05 -5.23
C SER A 135 18.35 -10.77 -5.06
N SER A 136 18.85 -10.67 -3.84
CA SER A 136 20.20 -10.22 -3.49
C SER A 136 20.52 -8.75 -3.92
N LEU A 137 19.52 -8.00 -4.37
CA LEU A 137 19.62 -6.55 -4.57
C LEU A 137 19.40 -5.82 -3.25
N ARG A 138 20.01 -4.64 -3.11
CA ARG A 138 19.94 -3.82 -1.89
C ARG A 138 19.67 -2.36 -2.22
N ASP A 139 19.14 -1.64 -1.24
CA ASP A 139 19.04 -0.18 -1.26
C ASP A 139 20.34 0.41 -0.74
N ASN A 140 20.99 1.22 -1.57
CA ASN A 140 22.04 2.14 -1.15
C ASN A 140 21.37 3.41 -0.63
N TRP A 141 21.21 3.50 0.68
CA TRP A 141 20.42 4.55 1.33
C TRP A 141 20.99 5.95 1.11
N GLU A 142 22.31 6.08 0.95
CA GLU A 142 22.93 7.37 0.64
C GLU A 142 22.48 7.90 -0.72
N VAL A 143 22.46 7.05 -1.74
CA VAL A 143 21.93 7.39 -3.07
C VAL A 143 20.42 7.56 -3.02
N TYR A 144 19.71 6.61 -2.42
CA TYR A 144 18.25 6.59 -2.39
C TYR A 144 17.67 7.85 -1.75
N ASP A 145 18.15 8.23 -0.55
CA ASP A 145 17.68 9.40 0.18
C ASP A 145 18.06 10.72 -0.51
N SER A 146 19.18 10.77 -1.20
CA SER A 146 19.66 11.98 -1.90
C SER A 146 18.80 12.37 -3.11
N LEU A 147 17.99 11.44 -3.64
CA LEU A 147 17.18 11.63 -4.84
C LEU A 147 15.71 11.99 -4.55
N TYR A 148 15.33 12.13 -3.29
CA TYR A 148 14.07 12.78 -2.95
C TYR A 148 14.09 14.25 -3.38
N THR A 149 13.02 14.73 -3.99
CA THR A 149 12.91 16.14 -4.42
C THR A 149 12.66 17.10 -3.25
N LEU A 150 13.08 16.74 -2.06
CA LEU A 150 13.01 17.60 -0.87
C LEU A 150 14.29 18.46 -0.74
N PRO A 151 14.17 19.69 -0.23
CA PRO A 151 12.94 20.35 0.27
C PRO A 151 12.10 21.06 -0.81
N GLU A 152 12.55 21.17 -2.06
CA GLU A 152 11.91 21.96 -3.11
C GLU A 152 10.53 21.40 -3.49
N GLY A 153 10.39 20.08 -3.52
CA GLY A 153 9.17 19.39 -3.89
C GLY A 153 9.05 19.11 -5.39
N GLY A 154 7.92 18.51 -5.77
CA GLY A 154 7.62 18.17 -7.17
C GLY A 154 7.92 16.71 -7.53
N ASP A 155 7.61 16.35 -8.76
CA ASP A 155 7.97 15.03 -9.31
C ASP A 155 9.48 14.98 -9.62
N SER A 156 10.09 13.78 -9.50
CA SER A 156 11.50 13.61 -9.87
C SER A 156 11.71 13.92 -11.36
N PRO A 157 12.79 14.67 -11.70
CA PRO A 157 13.18 14.88 -13.08
C PRO A 157 13.92 13.69 -13.69
N LEU A 158 14.41 12.75 -12.85
CA LEU A 158 15.18 11.59 -13.28
C LEU A 158 14.24 10.48 -13.71
N GLU A 159 14.41 10.00 -14.94
CA GLU A 159 13.61 8.92 -15.53
C GLU A 159 13.89 7.58 -14.85
N LEU A 160 12.84 6.78 -14.63
CA LEU A 160 12.92 5.49 -13.93
C LEU A 160 13.92 4.53 -14.58
N GLN A 161 13.80 4.32 -15.90
CA GLN A 161 14.67 3.38 -16.62
C GLN A 161 16.14 3.82 -16.58
N LEU A 162 16.40 5.11 -16.73
CA LEU A 162 17.77 5.65 -16.63
C LEU A 162 18.31 5.43 -15.22
N TYR A 163 17.55 5.80 -14.19
CA TYR A 163 17.97 5.63 -12.79
C TYR A 163 18.30 4.17 -12.46
N VAL A 164 17.40 3.24 -12.78
CA VAL A 164 17.59 1.81 -12.49
C VAL A 164 18.80 1.23 -13.25
N LYS A 165 19.01 1.65 -14.50
CA LYS A 165 20.18 1.27 -15.28
C LYS A 165 21.47 1.78 -14.64
N GLU A 166 21.55 3.08 -14.33
CA GLU A 166 22.72 3.70 -13.72
C GLU A 166 23.01 3.16 -12.31
N TYR A 167 21.99 2.58 -11.65
CA TYR A 167 22.12 1.99 -10.33
C TYR A 167 22.68 0.55 -10.38
N PHE A 168 22.26 -0.27 -11.35
CA PHE A 168 22.60 -1.70 -11.37
C PHE A 168 23.68 -2.07 -12.40
N THR A 169 24.04 -1.21 -13.34
CA THR A 169 25.02 -1.51 -14.39
C THR A 169 26.41 -0.97 -14.02
N GLU A 170 27.44 -1.80 -14.18
CA GLU A 170 28.82 -1.41 -13.92
C GLU A 170 29.20 -0.15 -14.73
N GLY A 171 29.81 0.82 -14.04
CA GLY A 171 30.17 2.14 -14.58
C GLY A 171 29.01 3.16 -14.55
N GLY A 172 27.83 2.80 -14.08
CA GLY A 172 26.72 3.73 -13.86
C GLY A 172 26.99 4.71 -12.71
N GLU A 173 26.36 5.88 -12.76
CA GLU A 173 26.55 6.98 -11.81
C GLU A 173 26.26 6.57 -10.35
N PHE A 174 25.28 5.69 -10.14
CA PHE A 174 24.83 5.23 -8.83
C PHE A 174 25.27 3.80 -8.49
N TYR A 175 26.14 3.21 -9.32
CA TYR A 175 26.58 1.83 -9.13
C TYR A 175 27.60 1.71 -7.99
N SER A 176 27.32 0.81 -7.06
CA SER A 176 28.25 0.38 -6.01
C SER A 176 28.11 -1.15 -5.82
N PRO A 177 29.14 -1.94 -6.15
CA PRO A 177 29.07 -3.38 -5.98
C PRO A 177 28.92 -3.81 -4.51
N GLU A 178 29.39 -2.99 -3.56
CA GLU A 178 29.32 -3.25 -2.13
C GLU A 178 27.97 -2.88 -1.52
N ASP A 179 27.32 -1.80 -1.99
CA ASP A 179 26.14 -1.22 -1.36
C ASP A 179 24.83 -1.61 -2.08
N ASN A 180 24.90 -1.78 -3.42
CA ASN A 180 23.71 -2.10 -4.22
C ASN A 180 23.38 -3.60 -4.26
N PHE A 181 24.30 -4.45 -3.77
CA PHE A 181 24.17 -5.91 -3.83
C PHE A 181 24.47 -6.57 -2.48
N ALA A 182 23.78 -7.67 -2.20
CA ALA A 182 24.04 -8.48 -1.02
C ALA A 182 25.24 -9.40 -1.24
N LYS A 183 25.81 -9.89 -0.14
CA LYS A 183 26.92 -10.85 -0.14
C LYS A 183 26.44 -12.29 -0.34
N GLU A 184 25.15 -12.51 -0.22
CA GLU A 184 24.48 -13.79 -0.45
C GLU A 184 23.97 -13.85 -1.88
N ALA A 185 23.91 -15.06 -2.45
CA ALA A 185 23.40 -15.29 -3.79
C ALA A 185 21.89 -14.99 -3.89
N PRO A 186 21.37 -14.69 -5.09
CA PRO A 186 19.93 -14.60 -5.34
C PRO A 186 19.18 -15.82 -4.80
N GLY A 187 18.07 -15.58 -4.10
CA GLY A 187 17.25 -16.62 -3.50
C GLY A 187 17.75 -17.17 -2.16
N MET A 188 18.89 -16.70 -1.64
CA MET A 188 19.51 -17.26 -0.43
C MET A 188 19.30 -16.45 0.86
N SER A 189 18.85 -15.20 0.75
CA SER A 189 18.57 -14.35 1.92
C SER A 189 17.41 -13.41 1.66
N TYR A 190 16.74 -12.97 2.73
CA TYR A 190 15.74 -11.93 2.68
C TYR A 190 16.38 -10.58 2.99
N SER A 191 16.24 -9.64 2.08
CA SER A 191 16.64 -8.23 2.24
C SER A 191 15.60 -7.34 1.60
N TYR A 192 14.80 -6.64 2.41
CA TYR A 192 13.82 -5.68 1.88
C TYR A 192 14.54 -4.67 0.95
N CYS A 193 14.01 -4.49 -0.26
CA CYS A 193 14.66 -3.70 -1.28
C CYS A 193 13.64 -2.88 -2.09
N ASN A 194 13.73 -1.55 -1.99
CA ASN A 194 12.92 -0.60 -2.75
C ASN A 194 13.34 -0.61 -4.23
N MET A 195 14.65 -0.64 -4.47
CA MET A 195 15.20 -0.68 -5.83
C MET A 195 14.76 -1.92 -6.62
N GLY A 196 14.45 -3.04 -5.93
CA GLY A 196 13.81 -4.19 -6.57
C GLY A 196 12.43 -3.87 -7.15
N TYR A 197 11.65 -3.00 -6.51
CA TYR A 197 10.35 -2.54 -7.03
C TYR A 197 10.47 -1.46 -8.10
N ALA A 198 11.49 -0.63 -8.04
CA ALA A 198 11.85 0.26 -9.15
C ALA A 198 12.18 -0.57 -10.42
N LEU A 199 12.96 -1.63 -10.26
CA LEU A 199 13.30 -2.57 -11.35
C LEU A 199 12.05 -3.31 -11.87
N LEU A 200 11.11 -3.74 -11.00
CA LEU A 200 9.81 -4.28 -11.43
C LEU A 200 9.02 -3.26 -12.27
N GLY A 201 9.12 -1.98 -11.95
CA GLY A 201 8.53 -0.91 -12.77
C GLY A 201 9.13 -0.84 -14.18
N VAL A 202 10.46 -0.91 -14.30
CA VAL A 202 11.15 -0.97 -15.61
C VAL A 202 10.74 -2.22 -16.39
N LEU A 203 10.72 -3.39 -15.74
CA LEU A 203 10.31 -4.64 -16.35
C LEU A 203 8.87 -4.56 -16.87
N LEU A 204 7.97 -3.94 -16.10
CA LEU A 204 6.59 -3.71 -16.55
C LEU A 204 6.54 -2.86 -17.83
N GLU A 205 7.34 -1.78 -17.91
CA GLU A 205 7.43 -0.93 -19.10
C GLU A 205 7.95 -1.72 -20.32
N GLN A 206 9.04 -2.47 -20.14
CA GLN A 206 9.68 -3.27 -21.20
C GLN A 206 8.72 -4.36 -21.74
N ILE A 207 8.04 -5.09 -20.84
CA ILE A 207 7.12 -6.16 -21.20
C ILE A 207 5.84 -5.60 -21.85
N SER A 208 5.32 -4.47 -21.34
CA SER A 208 4.05 -3.91 -21.83
C SER A 208 4.18 -3.02 -23.06
N ASP A 209 5.38 -2.52 -23.36
CA ASP A 209 5.67 -1.48 -24.38
C ASP A 209 4.85 -0.19 -24.11
N ARG A 210 4.74 0.18 -22.83
CA ARG A 210 4.04 1.40 -22.34
C ARG A 210 4.77 1.98 -21.17
N SER A 211 4.60 3.28 -20.92
CA SER A 211 5.05 3.85 -19.65
C SER A 211 4.31 3.20 -18.49
N PHE A 212 4.99 3.13 -17.33
CA PHE A 212 4.43 2.53 -16.11
C PHE A 212 3.06 3.14 -15.74
N SER A 213 2.96 4.48 -15.74
CA SER A 213 1.72 5.17 -15.42
C SER A 213 0.59 4.83 -16.39
N GLU A 214 0.85 4.82 -17.70
CA GLU A 214 -0.15 4.45 -18.72
C GLU A 214 -0.63 3.01 -18.55
N TYR A 215 0.29 2.08 -18.30
CA TYR A 215 -0.09 0.68 -18.07
C TYR A 215 -0.97 0.57 -16.83
N MET A 216 -0.54 1.14 -15.70
CA MET A 216 -1.28 1.06 -14.45
C MET A 216 -2.66 1.73 -14.52
N GLN A 217 -2.76 2.88 -15.19
CA GLN A 217 -4.04 3.54 -15.44
C GLN A 217 -5.00 2.67 -16.25
N LYS A 218 -4.52 2.06 -17.34
CA LYS A 218 -5.36 1.34 -18.28
C LYS A 218 -5.72 -0.06 -17.79
N GLU A 219 -4.72 -0.79 -17.29
CA GLU A 219 -4.85 -2.23 -17.00
C GLU A 219 -5.21 -2.50 -15.52
N ILE A 220 -4.97 -1.54 -14.60
CA ILE A 220 -5.21 -1.70 -13.18
C ILE A 220 -6.26 -0.71 -12.67
N PHE A 221 -6.00 0.60 -12.72
CA PHE A 221 -6.87 1.57 -12.05
C PHE A 221 -8.27 1.65 -12.68
N LYS A 222 -8.34 1.74 -14.01
CA LYS A 222 -9.63 1.81 -14.70
C LYS A 222 -10.49 0.57 -14.51
N PRO A 223 -9.98 -0.68 -14.67
CA PRO A 223 -10.78 -1.88 -14.42
C PRO A 223 -11.20 -2.07 -12.96
N LEU A 224 -10.40 -1.59 -12.00
CA LEU A 224 -10.70 -1.64 -10.57
C LEU A 224 -11.54 -0.44 -10.08
N ASP A 225 -11.92 0.48 -10.96
CA ASP A 225 -12.66 1.72 -10.62
C ASP A 225 -11.91 2.65 -9.64
N MET A 226 -10.58 2.65 -9.68
CA MET A 226 -9.70 3.51 -8.88
C MET A 226 -9.52 4.87 -9.56
N LYS A 227 -10.49 5.77 -9.38
CA LYS A 227 -10.58 7.05 -10.12
C LYS A 227 -9.69 8.16 -9.56
N ASN A 228 -9.24 8.00 -8.33
CA ASN A 228 -8.43 8.98 -7.58
C ASN A 228 -7.08 8.35 -7.21
N SER A 229 -6.37 7.79 -8.20
CA SER A 229 -5.09 7.12 -8.00
C SER A 229 -4.11 7.59 -9.06
N TYR A 230 -2.96 8.15 -8.62
CA TYR A 230 -1.99 8.83 -9.46
C TYR A 230 -0.57 8.53 -9.02
N TRP A 231 0.34 8.45 -10.00
CA TRP A 231 1.77 8.26 -9.75
C TRP A 231 2.52 9.58 -9.61
N PHE A 232 2.14 10.59 -10.42
CA PHE A 232 2.84 11.86 -10.49
C PHE A 232 1.94 13.02 -10.09
N LEU A 233 2.51 14.02 -9.46
CA LEU A 233 1.80 15.25 -9.07
C LEU A 233 1.22 15.97 -10.28
N LYS A 234 1.96 15.97 -11.42
CA LYS A 234 1.50 16.55 -12.70
C LYS A 234 0.26 15.89 -13.29
N GLU A 235 -0.07 14.65 -12.90
CA GLU A 235 -1.26 13.92 -13.36
C GLU A 235 -2.51 14.26 -12.55
N ILE A 236 -2.36 14.86 -11.36
CA ILE A 236 -3.47 15.12 -10.44
C ILE A 236 -4.25 16.36 -10.88
N PRO A 237 -5.54 16.21 -11.24
CA PRO A 237 -6.31 17.32 -11.81
C PRO A 237 -6.76 18.37 -10.79
N HIS A 238 -6.51 18.16 -9.49
CA HIS A 238 -6.98 19.03 -8.39
C HIS A 238 -5.94 19.11 -7.26
N LYS A 239 -6.16 20.07 -6.32
CA LYS A 239 -5.27 20.27 -5.17
C LYS A 239 -5.73 19.55 -3.88
N ASN A 240 -6.63 18.58 -3.99
CA ASN A 240 -7.12 17.84 -2.81
C ASN A 240 -6.17 16.71 -2.40
N ILE A 241 -4.98 17.10 -1.96
CA ILE A 241 -3.89 16.21 -1.58
C ILE A 241 -3.48 16.55 -0.15
N ALA A 242 -3.37 15.56 0.73
CA ALA A 242 -2.85 15.73 2.08
C ALA A 242 -1.33 15.96 2.02
N ARG A 243 -0.86 17.06 2.62
CA ARG A 243 0.58 17.36 2.71
C ARG A 243 1.25 16.46 3.73
N PRO A 244 2.43 15.92 3.45
CA PRO A 244 3.19 15.14 4.41
C PRO A 244 3.73 16.03 5.54
N HIS A 245 3.79 15.50 6.78
CA HIS A 245 4.29 16.21 7.96
C HIS A 245 5.25 15.35 8.75
N GLU A 246 6.51 15.74 8.73
CA GLU A 246 7.53 15.17 9.61
C GLU A 246 7.28 15.65 11.05
N VAL A 247 7.29 14.74 12.01
CA VAL A 247 7.04 15.08 13.42
C VAL A 247 8.33 15.05 14.22
N VAL A 248 8.84 16.23 14.55
CA VAL A 248 10.04 16.37 15.39
C VAL A 248 9.64 16.45 16.86
N PRO A 249 10.23 15.64 17.77
CA PRO A 249 9.81 15.55 19.17
C PRO A 249 9.76 16.88 19.94
N VAL A 250 10.62 17.84 19.60
CA VAL A 250 10.77 19.11 20.31
C VAL A 250 9.94 20.23 19.68
N THR A 251 9.94 20.33 18.36
CA THR A 251 9.33 21.44 17.61
C THR A 251 7.93 21.11 17.08
N GLY A 252 7.55 19.83 17.09
CA GLY A 252 6.25 19.38 16.59
C GLY A 252 6.25 19.07 15.10
N PRO A 253 5.07 19.13 14.45
CA PRO A 253 4.95 18.80 13.05
C PRO A 253 5.49 19.91 12.14
N HIS A 254 6.30 19.51 11.17
CA HIS A 254 6.81 20.33 10.08
C HIS A 254 6.20 19.86 8.78
N VAL A 255 5.50 20.76 8.08
CA VAL A 255 4.92 20.46 6.78
C VAL A 255 6.01 20.36 5.73
N LEU A 256 5.98 19.30 4.93
CA LEU A 256 6.87 19.11 3.79
C LEU A 256 6.17 19.53 2.50
N ASN A 257 6.95 19.89 1.47
CA ASN A 257 6.41 20.01 0.13
C ASN A 257 5.98 18.63 -0.39
N HIS A 258 5.04 18.57 -1.33
CA HIS A 258 4.79 17.33 -2.05
C HIS A 258 6.04 16.97 -2.84
N TYR A 259 6.57 15.79 -2.65
CA TYR A 259 7.82 15.33 -3.24
C TYR A 259 7.64 14.08 -4.10
N GLY A 260 8.66 13.76 -4.85
CA GLY A 260 8.79 12.56 -5.63
C GLY A 260 10.23 12.04 -5.61
N TYR A 261 10.44 10.90 -6.20
CA TYR A 261 11.74 10.25 -6.36
C TYR A 261 11.73 9.34 -7.59
N PRO A 262 12.92 9.02 -8.19
CA PRO A 262 12.95 8.28 -9.44
C PRO A 262 12.53 6.82 -9.31
N SER A 263 12.65 6.23 -8.11
CA SER A 263 12.17 4.86 -7.81
C SER A 263 10.66 4.77 -7.54
N PHE A 264 9.86 5.69 -8.03
CA PHE A 264 8.43 5.88 -7.73
C PHE A 264 7.56 4.60 -7.70
N PRO A 265 7.84 3.49 -8.41
CA PRO A 265 7.03 2.27 -8.29
C PRO A 265 7.07 1.62 -6.91
N ASP A 266 8.04 1.96 -6.06
CA ASP A 266 8.17 1.40 -4.72
C ASP A 266 7.32 2.10 -3.65
N GLY A 267 6.96 3.42 -3.85
CA GLY A 267 6.39 4.20 -2.75
C GLY A 267 5.53 5.41 -3.13
N GLN A 268 5.54 5.89 -4.37
CA GLN A 268 5.04 7.24 -4.71
C GLN A 268 3.54 7.31 -5.03
N LEU A 269 2.80 6.21 -5.03
CA LEU A 269 1.36 6.23 -5.32
C LEU A 269 0.63 7.22 -4.40
N ARG A 270 -0.25 8.05 -4.99
CA ARG A 270 -1.20 8.89 -4.26
C ARG A 270 -2.61 8.43 -4.57
N THR A 271 -3.37 8.08 -3.52
CA THR A 271 -4.70 7.51 -3.67
C THR A 271 -5.59 7.82 -2.47
N THR A 272 -6.85 7.43 -2.53
CA THR A 272 -7.81 7.48 -1.43
C THR A 272 -7.98 6.11 -0.78
N ALA A 273 -8.53 6.08 0.46
CA ALA A 273 -8.86 4.82 1.11
C ALA A 273 -9.92 4.02 0.34
N ALA A 274 -10.87 4.69 -0.34
CA ALA A 274 -11.89 4.05 -1.17
C ALA A 274 -11.30 3.36 -2.40
N ASP A 275 -10.38 4.02 -3.11
CA ASP A 275 -9.70 3.43 -4.26
C ASP A 275 -8.80 2.26 -3.84
N TYR A 276 -8.02 2.43 -2.77
CA TYR A 276 -7.18 1.34 -2.26
C TYR A 276 -7.99 0.14 -1.77
N ALA A 277 -9.21 0.38 -1.27
CA ALA A 277 -10.12 -0.71 -0.89
C ALA A 277 -10.44 -1.65 -2.05
N GLN A 278 -10.41 -1.19 -3.31
CA GLN A 278 -10.62 -2.06 -4.46
C GLN A 278 -9.51 -3.11 -4.60
N VAL A 279 -8.26 -2.76 -4.26
CA VAL A 279 -7.14 -3.71 -4.23
C VAL A 279 -7.38 -4.79 -3.18
N LEU A 280 -7.77 -4.41 -1.95
CA LEU A 280 -8.05 -5.39 -0.90
C LEU A 280 -9.29 -6.23 -1.22
N LYS A 281 -10.35 -5.63 -1.82
CA LYS A 281 -11.53 -6.36 -2.27
C LYS A 281 -11.17 -7.41 -3.32
N LEU A 282 -10.30 -7.08 -4.27
CA LEU A 282 -9.80 -8.01 -5.28
C LEU A 282 -9.13 -9.23 -4.63
N MET A 283 -8.26 -9.01 -3.65
CA MET A 283 -7.58 -10.08 -2.92
C MET A 283 -8.56 -10.93 -2.09
N ILE A 284 -9.50 -10.29 -1.40
CA ILE A 284 -10.51 -10.94 -0.56
C ILE A 284 -11.50 -11.76 -1.40
N ASN A 285 -11.88 -11.25 -2.58
CA ASN A 285 -12.84 -11.88 -3.49
C ASN A 285 -12.16 -12.78 -4.54
N ARG A 286 -10.92 -13.23 -4.25
CA ARG A 286 -10.22 -14.23 -5.05
C ARG A 286 -10.10 -13.85 -6.53
N GLY A 287 -9.72 -12.61 -6.79
CA GLY A 287 -9.47 -12.09 -8.14
C GLY A 287 -10.69 -11.55 -8.88
N LYS A 288 -11.86 -11.47 -8.22
CA LYS A 288 -13.09 -10.94 -8.84
C LYS A 288 -13.36 -9.49 -8.48
N VAL A 289 -13.87 -8.74 -9.46
CA VAL A 289 -14.39 -7.38 -9.32
C VAL A 289 -15.78 -7.35 -9.96
N ASN A 290 -16.81 -7.04 -9.20
CA ASN A 290 -18.20 -6.98 -9.69
C ASN A 290 -18.59 -8.21 -10.54
N GLU A 291 -18.35 -9.42 -10.03
CA GLU A 291 -18.57 -10.72 -10.69
C GLU A 291 -17.70 -10.99 -11.95
N THR A 292 -16.84 -10.05 -12.33
CA THR A 292 -15.88 -10.24 -13.45
C THR A 292 -14.53 -10.71 -12.90
N THR A 293 -13.95 -11.72 -13.54
CA THR A 293 -12.61 -12.19 -13.21
C THR A 293 -11.59 -11.17 -13.71
N PHE A 294 -10.90 -10.50 -12.77
CA PHE A 294 -9.79 -9.60 -13.06
C PHE A 294 -8.45 -10.35 -13.07
N LEU A 295 -8.22 -11.20 -12.07
CA LEU A 295 -7.14 -12.20 -12.01
C LEU A 295 -7.76 -13.57 -11.78
N LYS A 296 -7.13 -14.61 -12.28
CA LYS A 296 -7.53 -15.99 -11.97
C LYS A 296 -7.38 -16.27 -10.47
N GLU A 297 -8.18 -17.19 -9.96
CA GLU A 297 -8.11 -17.59 -8.55
C GLU A 297 -6.75 -18.19 -8.20
N GLU A 298 -6.19 -19.00 -9.10
CA GLU A 298 -4.86 -19.60 -8.96
C GLU A 298 -3.77 -18.53 -8.87
N THR A 299 -3.89 -17.43 -9.61
CA THR A 299 -2.99 -16.28 -9.54
C THR A 299 -3.05 -15.60 -8.18
N ILE A 300 -4.24 -15.49 -7.57
CA ILE A 300 -4.38 -14.94 -6.22
C ILE A 300 -3.83 -15.89 -5.16
N GLU A 301 -3.99 -17.21 -5.33
CA GLU A 301 -3.42 -18.21 -4.44
C GLU A 301 -1.89 -18.12 -4.45
N GLU A 302 -1.27 -18.11 -5.64
CA GLU A 302 0.18 -17.89 -5.81
C GLU A 302 0.64 -16.56 -5.20
N TYR A 303 -0.15 -15.48 -5.38
CA TYR A 303 0.17 -14.15 -4.87
C TYR A 303 0.20 -14.09 -3.34
N LEU A 304 -0.56 -14.96 -2.66
CA LEU A 304 -0.66 -15.03 -1.21
C LEU A 304 0.16 -16.18 -0.59
N GLU A 305 0.77 -17.04 -1.39
CA GLU A 305 1.59 -18.13 -0.90
C GLU A 305 2.97 -17.62 -0.44
N ILE A 306 3.45 -18.16 0.69
CA ILE A 306 4.82 -17.89 1.16
C ILE A 306 5.81 -18.66 0.30
N GLN A 307 6.63 -17.94 -0.46
CA GLN A 307 7.48 -18.51 -1.51
C GLN A 307 8.79 -19.11 -1.00
N TYR A 308 9.37 -18.51 0.03
CA TYR A 308 10.67 -18.90 0.59
C TYR A 308 10.56 -19.11 2.11
N PRO A 309 9.87 -20.18 2.58
CA PRO A 309 9.52 -20.35 4.01
C PRO A 309 10.72 -20.43 4.94
N ASP A 310 11.86 -20.91 4.46
CA ASP A 310 13.08 -21.09 5.27
C ASP A 310 13.85 -19.79 5.49
N ILE A 311 13.79 -18.83 4.55
CA ILE A 311 14.54 -17.57 4.58
C ILE A 311 13.64 -16.33 4.72
N ALA A 312 12.43 -16.38 4.22
CA ALA A 312 11.43 -15.30 4.23
C ALA A 312 10.07 -15.81 4.72
N LYS A 313 10.05 -16.43 5.88
CA LYS A 313 8.93 -17.22 6.43
C LYS A 313 7.57 -16.52 6.57
N TYR A 314 7.53 -15.19 6.37
CA TYR A 314 6.30 -14.40 6.41
C TYR A 314 6.03 -13.66 5.11
N GLN A 315 6.93 -13.80 4.11
CA GLN A 315 6.85 -13.05 2.87
C GLN A 315 6.21 -13.92 1.78
N ALA A 316 5.05 -13.48 1.31
CA ALA A 316 4.47 -13.90 0.04
C ALA A 316 4.94 -12.96 -1.08
N LEU A 317 4.36 -13.07 -2.28
CA LEU A 317 4.66 -12.11 -3.34
C LEU A 317 4.14 -10.72 -2.91
N THR A 318 5.01 -9.85 -2.43
CA THR A 318 4.72 -8.51 -1.85
C THR A 318 4.05 -8.53 -0.48
N TRP A 319 3.01 -9.36 -0.28
CA TRP A 319 2.25 -9.39 0.97
C TRP A 319 3.05 -10.03 2.10
N ASN A 320 3.10 -9.35 3.24
CA ASN A 320 3.80 -9.86 4.42
C ASN A 320 2.81 -10.22 5.53
N TYR A 321 2.92 -11.42 6.07
CA TYR A 321 2.06 -11.94 7.13
C TYR A 321 2.45 -11.47 8.54
N ASN A 322 3.48 -10.63 8.66
CA ASN A 322 4.03 -10.18 9.93
C ASN A 322 4.21 -8.64 10.03
N GLU A 323 3.51 -7.86 9.22
CA GLU A 323 3.65 -6.41 9.12
C GLU A 323 3.52 -5.67 10.47
N LEU A 324 2.73 -6.19 11.40
CA LEU A 324 2.59 -5.60 12.73
C LEU A 324 3.73 -5.95 13.70
N ASP A 325 4.75 -6.68 13.26
CA ASP A 325 5.83 -7.16 14.11
C ASP A 325 7.04 -6.19 14.16
N ALA A 326 6.87 -4.96 13.67
CA ALA A 326 7.86 -3.92 13.86
C ALA A 326 8.21 -3.76 15.36
N PHE A 327 9.48 -3.49 15.66
CA PHE A 327 10.01 -3.48 17.04
C PHE A 327 9.17 -2.69 18.04
N LEU A 328 8.62 -1.53 17.65
CA LEU A 328 7.73 -0.72 18.49
C LEU A 328 6.41 -1.44 18.82
N TYR A 329 5.89 -2.23 17.90
CA TYR A 329 4.66 -2.97 18.09
C TYR A 329 4.84 -4.16 19.02
N LYS A 330 5.99 -4.85 18.97
CA LYS A 330 6.34 -5.93 19.91
C LYS A 330 6.42 -5.45 21.36
N VAL A 331 7.01 -4.27 21.57
CA VAL A 331 7.25 -3.70 22.90
C VAL A 331 5.98 -3.08 23.50
N VAL A 332 5.16 -2.42 22.68
CA VAL A 332 4.00 -1.65 23.15
C VAL A 332 2.71 -2.47 23.17
N ALA A 333 2.59 -3.50 22.35
CA ALA A 333 1.33 -4.22 22.18
C ALA A 333 1.49 -5.73 21.91
N PRO A 334 2.02 -6.52 22.86
CA PRO A 334 2.17 -7.97 22.68
C PRO A 334 0.85 -8.72 22.45
N ARG A 335 -0.30 -8.07 22.70
CA ARG A 335 -1.65 -8.65 22.52
C ARG A 335 -2.13 -8.70 21.07
N TYR A 336 -1.36 -8.17 20.11
CA TYR A 336 -1.73 -8.14 18.68
C TYR A 336 -1.14 -9.29 17.86
N LEU A 337 -0.58 -10.31 18.52
CA LEU A 337 -0.02 -11.51 17.90
C LEU A 337 -0.98 -12.24 16.93
N PHE A 338 -2.29 -12.05 17.06
CA PHE A 338 -3.27 -12.67 16.17
C PHE A 338 -3.25 -12.10 14.73
N MET A 339 -2.73 -10.87 14.56
CA MET A 339 -2.62 -10.21 13.25
C MET A 339 -1.37 -10.64 12.47
N ARG A 340 -0.42 -11.33 13.10
CA ARG A 340 0.81 -11.87 12.49
C ARG A 340 0.57 -12.84 11.34
N LYS A 341 -0.66 -13.35 11.19
CA LYS A 341 -1.01 -14.32 10.14
C LYS A 341 -1.89 -13.71 9.06
N LEU A 342 -2.08 -12.42 9.04
CA LEU A 342 -2.86 -11.73 8.02
C LEU A 342 -1.92 -11.09 6.99
N PRO A 343 -2.18 -11.29 5.70
CA PRO A 343 -1.45 -10.58 4.67
C PRO A 343 -1.69 -9.08 4.80
N GLY A 344 -0.64 -8.30 4.69
CA GLY A 344 -0.71 -6.85 4.81
C GLY A 344 0.54 -6.18 4.27
N HIS A 345 0.55 -4.87 4.32
CA HIS A 345 1.69 -4.03 4.03
C HIS A 345 1.63 -2.75 4.87
N SER A 346 2.76 -2.29 5.36
CA SER A 346 2.92 -0.98 5.97
C SER A 346 3.71 -0.06 5.04
N GLY A 347 3.54 1.23 5.19
CA GLY A 347 4.28 2.23 4.44
C GLY A 347 4.77 3.33 5.36
N TYR A 348 6.02 3.74 5.16
CA TYR A 348 6.65 4.85 5.85
C TYR A 348 7.52 5.62 4.86
N ASP A 349 7.26 6.91 4.75
CA ASP A 349 8.03 7.89 3.98
C ASP A 349 8.04 9.21 4.75
N PRO A 350 8.94 10.15 4.47
CA PRO A 350 8.96 11.43 5.18
C PRO A 350 7.58 12.09 5.26
N GLY A 351 7.02 12.12 6.48
CA GLY A 351 5.72 12.73 6.77
C GLY A 351 4.49 11.93 6.33
N ALA A 352 4.62 10.64 6.00
CA ALA A 352 3.50 9.77 5.64
C ALA A 352 3.64 8.40 6.31
N GLU A 353 2.55 7.91 6.88
CA GLU A 353 2.46 6.56 7.46
C GLU A 353 1.18 5.87 6.99
N THR A 354 1.28 4.66 6.49
CA THR A 354 0.15 3.91 5.93
C THR A 354 0.18 2.46 6.39
N PHE A 355 -1.01 1.86 6.48
CA PHE A 355 -1.15 0.46 6.83
C PHE A 355 -2.39 -0.15 6.20
N VAL A 356 -2.22 -1.33 5.61
CA VAL A 356 -3.31 -2.12 5.05
C VAL A 356 -3.14 -3.59 5.45
N THR A 357 -4.25 -4.26 5.74
CA THR A 357 -4.25 -5.71 5.99
C THR A 357 -5.64 -6.29 5.78
N PHE A 358 -5.72 -7.58 5.48
CA PHE A 358 -6.98 -8.26 5.22
C PHE A 358 -6.96 -9.72 5.67
N ASP A 359 -8.14 -10.28 5.88
CA ASP A 359 -8.37 -11.69 6.19
C ASP A 359 -9.22 -12.30 5.06
N PRO A 360 -8.62 -13.01 4.09
CA PRO A 360 -9.37 -13.60 2.96
C PRO A 360 -10.40 -14.62 3.42
N LYS A 361 -10.13 -15.32 4.55
CA LYS A 361 -11.03 -16.37 5.09
C LYS A 361 -12.27 -15.76 5.72
N LYS A 362 -12.13 -14.60 6.37
CA LYS A 362 -13.24 -13.88 7.02
C LYS A 362 -13.82 -12.79 6.13
N LYS A 363 -13.29 -12.63 4.93
CA LYS A 363 -13.67 -11.59 3.98
C LYS A 363 -13.65 -10.18 4.59
N THR A 364 -12.65 -9.89 5.43
CA THR A 364 -12.51 -8.58 6.10
C THR A 364 -11.18 -7.92 5.76
N GLY A 365 -11.16 -6.59 5.73
CA GLY A 365 -9.94 -5.81 5.53
C GLY A 365 -10.02 -4.45 6.21
N ILE A 366 -8.87 -3.82 6.41
CA ILE A 366 -8.76 -2.48 6.98
C ILE A 366 -7.69 -1.67 6.26
N ILE A 367 -7.91 -0.36 6.26
CA ILE A 367 -7.02 0.65 5.67
C ILE A 367 -6.86 1.78 6.67
N ILE A 368 -5.63 2.28 6.84
CA ILE A 368 -5.30 3.48 7.61
C ILE A 368 -4.22 4.26 6.84
N PHE A 369 -4.49 5.52 6.51
CA PHE A 369 -3.58 6.46 5.88
C PHE A 369 -3.44 7.72 6.72
N LEU A 370 -2.22 8.11 7.00
CA LEU A 370 -1.85 9.31 7.76
C LEU A 370 -0.96 10.20 6.91
N ASN A 371 -1.12 11.51 7.04
CA ASN A 371 -0.20 12.50 6.48
C ASN A 371 0.78 13.04 7.53
N SER A 372 1.07 12.24 8.53
CA SER A 372 2.05 12.53 9.58
C SER A 372 2.53 11.25 10.24
N GLU A 373 3.71 11.32 10.83
CA GLU A 373 4.30 10.21 11.59
C GLU A 373 3.70 10.10 12.99
N ILE A 374 3.68 8.87 13.55
CA ILE A 374 3.30 8.61 14.94
C ILE A 374 4.55 8.27 15.75
N ILE A 375 5.19 9.26 16.34
CA ILE A 375 6.45 9.08 17.11
C ILE A 375 6.25 8.84 18.61
N GLN A 376 5.06 9.11 19.17
CA GLN A 376 4.82 8.98 20.60
C GLN A 376 4.23 7.62 20.96
N ILE A 377 4.73 6.96 22.01
CA ILE A 377 4.21 5.68 22.53
C ILE A 377 2.69 5.72 22.76
N LYS A 378 2.17 6.86 23.26
CA LYS A 378 0.72 7.05 23.43
C LYS A 378 -0.01 7.02 22.09
N GLY A 379 0.53 7.69 21.07
CA GLY A 379 0.00 7.71 19.71
C GLY A 379 -0.04 6.28 19.11
N VAL A 380 1.06 5.53 19.23
CA VAL A 380 1.14 4.13 18.78
C VAL A 380 0.06 3.26 19.44
N ARG A 381 -0.18 3.41 20.77
CA ARG A 381 -1.26 2.68 21.45
C ARG A 381 -2.64 3.03 20.93
N ILE A 382 -2.89 4.30 20.64
CA ILE A 382 -4.15 4.77 20.07
C ILE A 382 -4.33 4.23 18.66
N TYR A 383 -3.29 4.27 17.84
CA TYR A 383 -3.28 3.70 16.49
C TYR A 383 -3.72 2.22 16.49
N HIS A 384 -3.18 1.41 17.41
CA HIS A 384 -3.62 0.03 17.59
C HIS A 384 -5.10 -0.10 18.02
N GLN A 385 -5.61 0.84 18.85
CA GLN A 385 -7.03 0.83 19.22
C GLN A 385 -7.90 1.13 17.98
N MET A 386 -7.44 2.01 17.09
CA MET A 386 -8.10 2.31 15.83
C MET A 386 -8.13 1.08 14.90
N ILE A 387 -7.01 0.35 14.76
CA ILE A 387 -6.94 -0.92 14.02
C ILE A 387 -7.98 -1.93 14.54
N LYS A 388 -8.05 -2.12 15.86
CA LYS A 388 -9.07 -3.02 16.46
C LYS A 388 -10.49 -2.58 16.17
N LYS A 389 -10.74 -1.26 16.21
CA LYS A 389 -12.06 -0.71 15.94
C LYS A 389 -12.46 -0.98 14.50
N LEU A 390 -11.55 -0.78 13.53
CA LEU A 390 -11.80 -1.06 12.11
C LEU A 390 -12.17 -2.53 11.88
N PHE A 391 -11.41 -3.48 12.45
CA PHE A 391 -11.77 -4.89 12.35
C PHE A 391 -13.10 -5.24 13.04
N LYS A 392 -13.46 -4.53 14.11
CA LYS A 392 -14.77 -4.72 14.73
C LYS A 392 -15.90 -4.25 13.82
N GLU A 393 -15.70 -3.15 13.10
CA GLU A 393 -16.71 -2.66 12.15
C GLU A 393 -16.80 -3.57 10.91
N ALA A 394 -15.66 -4.01 10.37
CA ALA A 394 -15.62 -4.99 9.29
C ALA A 394 -16.46 -6.26 9.59
N LYS A 395 -16.35 -6.78 10.81
CA LYS A 395 -17.08 -7.98 11.26
C LYS A 395 -18.59 -7.79 11.47
N LYS A 396 -19.07 -6.57 11.62
CA LYS A 396 -20.53 -6.34 11.80
C LYS A 396 -21.31 -6.54 10.51
N ALA A 397 -20.63 -6.43 9.37
CA ALA A 397 -21.22 -6.60 8.05
C ALA A 397 -21.01 -8.01 7.47
N SER A 398 -20.28 -8.88 8.20
CA SER A 398 -19.98 -10.28 7.82
C SER A 398 -20.97 -11.28 8.48
#